data_2bcb51f3abea1850e282a58b8d51aa40
#
_entry.id   2bcb51f3abea1850e282a58b8d51aa40
#
_cell.length_a   1.000
_cell.length_b   1.000
_cell.length_c   1.000
_cell.angle_alpha   90.00
_cell.angle_beta   90.00
_cell.angle_gamma   90.00
#
_symmetry.space_group_name_H-M   'P 1'
#
loop_
_entity.id
_entity.type
_entity.pdbx_description
1 polymer ?
#
loop_
_entity_poly.entity_id
_entity_poly.type
_entity_poly.pdbx_seq_one_letter_code
_entity_poly.pdbx_strand_id
1 'polypeptide(L)'
;MYKNNITELIGGTPLLKLGNTNIYAKLEYFNPLHSIKDRAAYFMLKGALERGEIKEGGTVIEPTSGNTGVGLSYIAPQFGIKSIMVMPDNMSQERIAILKILGAQIVLTPASLGMAGAIQKAKELNDTIPNSFIPNQFENQDNAKAHIETTSKEIVADLGKITPDYLVAVFGSGGTISGVGKALKERYPDIKVVAVEPNESPLLSQGKAGAHKIQGIGANFIPALLNKDIIDEVRTVESDTAIDTALYAARTYGTLVGISSGAALQASMDIASEHPNANIVTIFPDTGERYLSALKID
;
A
#
# COMPACT_ATOMS: atom_id res chain seq x y z
N MET A 1 -6.58 24.07 14.16
CA MET A 1 -6.33 23.16 15.32
C MET A 1 -4.95 22.54 15.09
N TYR A 2 -4.00 22.67 16.03
CA TYR A 2 -2.68 22.02 15.92
C TYR A 2 -2.75 20.55 16.35
N LYS A 3 -1.79 19.75 15.90
CA LYS A 3 -1.62 18.35 16.28
C LYS A 3 -0.38 18.20 17.15
N ASN A 4 -0.41 17.29 18.13
CA ASN A 4 0.69 17.09 19.07
C ASN A 4 1.70 16.04 18.57
N ASN A 5 1.27 15.15 17.68
CA ASN A 5 2.07 14.05 17.18
C ASN A 5 1.83 13.83 15.69
N ILE A 6 2.87 13.48 14.95
CA ILE A 6 2.79 13.21 13.50
C ILE A 6 1.80 12.09 13.18
N THR A 7 1.60 11.14 14.07
CA THR A 7 0.65 10.03 13.86
C THR A 7 -0.81 10.48 13.82
N GLU A 8 -1.13 11.66 14.39
CA GLU A 8 -2.47 12.25 14.29
C GLU A 8 -2.79 12.85 12.91
N LEU A 9 -1.80 12.89 12.02
CA LEU A 9 -1.96 13.32 10.63
C LEU A 9 -2.15 12.14 9.68
N ILE A 10 -2.08 10.90 10.17
CA ILE A 10 -2.30 9.71 9.35
C ILE A 10 -3.78 9.62 9.02
N GLY A 11 -4.10 9.49 7.75
CA GLY A 11 -5.48 9.48 7.27
C GLY A 11 -6.03 10.87 6.97
N GLY A 12 -7.37 10.97 6.85
CA GLY A 12 -8.01 12.20 6.41
C GLY A 12 -7.56 12.63 5.00
N THR A 13 -7.14 11.68 4.17
CA THR A 13 -6.65 11.96 2.82
C THR A 13 -7.82 12.34 1.89
N PRO A 14 -7.61 13.20 0.89
CA PRO A 14 -8.70 13.64 0.03
C PRO A 14 -9.17 12.55 -0.93
N LEU A 15 -10.45 12.63 -1.31
CA LEU A 15 -11.04 11.92 -2.44
C LEU A 15 -11.19 12.91 -3.60
N LEU A 16 -10.49 12.68 -4.71
CA LEU A 16 -10.48 13.55 -5.87
C LEU A 16 -11.33 12.96 -7.01
N LYS A 17 -12.31 13.71 -7.51
CA LYS A 17 -12.95 13.38 -8.79
C LYS A 17 -12.02 13.75 -9.94
N LEU A 18 -11.73 12.81 -10.82
CA LEU A 18 -10.80 13.01 -11.92
C LEU A 18 -11.48 13.70 -13.12
N GLY A 19 -11.32 15.00 -13.20
CA GLY A 19 -11.88 15.81 -14.30
C GLY A 19 -13.40 15.64 -14.46
N ASN A 20 -13.86 15.43 -15.69
CA ASN A 20 -15.26 15.22 -16.03
C ASN A 20 -15.70 13.75 -16.00
N THR A 21 -14.88 12.85 -15.45
CA THR A 21 -15.18 11.42 -15.32
C THR A 21 -16.03 11.14 -14.08
N ASN A 22 -16.52 9.93 -13.93
CA ASN A 22 -17.10 9.41 -12.68
C ASN A 22 -16.09 8.53 -11.91
N ILE A 23 -14.78 8.82 -12.03
CA ILE A 23 -13.71 8.15 -11.30
C ILE A 23 -13.31 9.03 -10.11
N TYR A 24 -13.34 8.47 -8.92
CA TYR A 24 -13.02 9.10 -7.65
C TYR A 24 -11.77 8.42 -7.06
N ALA A 25 -10.66 9.13 -7.02
CA ALA A 25 -9.37 8.63 -6.56
C ALA A 25 -9.09 9.03 -5.11
N LYS A 26 -8.88 8.07 -4.22
CA LYS A 26 -8.42 8.29 -2.84
C LYS A 26 -6.91 8.52 -2.84
N LEU A 27 -6.48 9.73 -2.52
CA LEU A 27 -5.11 10.19 -2.67
C LEU A 27 -4.27 9.87 -1.42
N GLU A 28 -3.80 8.65 -1.30
CA GLU A 28 -3.07 8.17 -0.10
C GLU A 28 -1.65 8.75 0.04
N TYR A 29 -1.13 9.43 -0.98
CA TYR A 29 0.13 10.17 -0.87
C TYR A 29 0.01 11.47 -0.04
N PHE A 30 -1.19 11.84 0.41
CA PHE A 30 -1.38 12.90 1.41
C PHE A 30 -1.11 12.45 2.85
N ASN A 31 -0.86 11.17 3.10
CA ASN A 31 -0.34 10.75 4.40
C ASN A 31 1.05 11.37 4.68
N PRO A 32 1.48 11.48 5.95
CA PRO A 32 2.71 12.17 6.35
C PRO A 32 3.98 11.78 5.59
N LEU A 33 4.17 10.50 5.33
CA LEU A 33 5.29 9.97 4.54
C LEU A 33 4.83 9.45 3.16
N HIS A 34 3.80 10.10 2.61
CA HIS A 34 3.37 10.03 1.23
C HIS A 34 2.99 8.62 0.74
N SER A 35 2.43 7.77 1.63
CA SER A 35 1.89 6.49 1.21
C SER A 35 0.79 5.92 2.12
N ILE A 36 -0.02 5.05 1.54
CA ILE A 36 -1.05 4.27 2.23
C ILE A 36 -0.48 3.39 3.35
N LYS A 37 0.83 3.09 3.32
CA LYS A 37 1.49 2.25 4.31
C LYS A 37 1.65 2.94 5.67
N ASP A 38 1.51 4.24 5.74
CA ASP A 38 1.46 4.98 7.00
C ASP A 38 0.32 4.46 7.88
N ARG A 39 -0.86 4.21 7.28
CA ARG A 39 -2.00 3.62 7.99
C ARG A 39 -1.71 2.21 8.48
N ALA A 40 -1.24 1.34 7.58
CA ALA A 40 -0.95 -0.05 7.91
C ALA A 40 0.12 -0.16 9.01
N ALA A 41 1.23 0.58 8.88
CA ALA A 41 2.31 0.60 9.87
C ALA A 41 1.82 1.07 11.25
N TYR A 42 1.01 2.14 11.29
CA TYR A 42 0.43 2.64 12.52
C TYR A 42 -0.45 1.61 13.22
N PHE A 43 -1.39 1.00 12.48
CA PHE A 43 -2.31 0.04 13.06
C PHE A 43 -1.63 -1.26 13.49
N MET A 44 -0.69 -1.78 12.71
CA MET A 44 0.07 -2.98 13.09
C MET A 44 0.88 -2.76 14.36
N LEU A 45 1.56 -1.60 14.47
CA LEU A 45 2.37 -1.30 15.65
C LEU A 45 1.51 -0.99 16.87
N LYS A 46 0.45 -0.20 16.71
CA LYS A 46 -0.51 0.12 17.77
C LYS A 46 -1.20 -1.16 18.28
N GLY A 47 -1.68 -2.01 17.38
CA GLY A 47 -2.33 -3.28 17.75
C GLY A 47 -1.38 -4.20 18.51
N ALA A 48 -0.12 -4.31 18.10
CA ALA A 48 0.89 -5.10 18.80
C ALA A 48 1.18 -4.57 20.22
N LEU A 49 1.20 -3.25 20.40
CA LEU A 49 1.32 -2.61 21.73
C LEU A 49 0.10 -2.91 22.62
N GLU A 50 -1.10 -2.76 22.07
CA GLU A 50 -2.36 -3.02 22.79
C GLU A 50 -2.49 -4.47 23.24
N ARG A 51 -1.97 -5.42 22.44
CA ARG A 51 -1.93 -6.85 22.80
C ARG A 51 -0.73 -7.26 23.66
N GLY A 52 0.20 -6.35 23.89
CA GLY A 52 1.44 -6.62 24.66
C GLY A 52 2.47 -7.48 23.93
N GLU A 53 2.36 -7.62 22.61
CA GLU A 53 3.33 -8.35 21.74
C GLU A 53 4.67 -7.62 21.66
N ILE A 54 4.65 -6.30 21.80
CA ILE A 54 5.80 -5.44 21.98
C ILE A 54 5.48 -4.39 23.04
N LYS A 55 6.51 -3.88 23.72
CA LYS A 55 6.38 -2.83 24.75
C LYS A 55 7.31 -1.68 24.43
N GLU A 56 7.12 -0.55 25.07
CA GLU A 56 8.05 0.58 25.02
C GLU A 56 9.50 0.12 25.27
N GLY A 57 10.46 0.70 24.56
CA GLY A 57 11.85 0.26 24.54
C GLY A 57 12.13 -0.94 23.65
N GLY A 58 11.10 -1.57 23.10
CA GLY A 58 11.22 -2.73 22.20
C GLY A 58 11.73 -2.37 20.81
N THR A 59 11.76 -3.38 19.93
CA THR A 59 12.30 -3.24 18.57
C THR A 59 11.32 -3.86 17.55
N VAL A 60 10.81 -3.05 16.62
CA VAL A 60 10.09 -3.58 15.45
C VAL A 60 11.09 -3.96 14.37
N ILE A 61 10.91 -5.14 13.78
CA ILE A 61 11.79 -5.70 12.75
C ILE A 61 10.93 -6.05 11.54
N GLU A 62 11.25 -5.52 10.35
CA GLU A 62 10.47 -5.85 9.15
C GLU A 62 11.40 -6.13 7.96
N PRO A 63 11.19 -7.25 7.24
CA PRO A 63 11.91 -7.52 6.00
C PRO A 63 11.29 -6.72 4.86
N THR A 64 11.75 -5.49 4.65
CA THR A 64 11.20 -4.59 3.64
C THR A 64 12.16 -3.45 3.29
N SER A 65 12.16 -3.04 2.03
CA SER A 65 12.81 -1.83 1.54
C SER A 65 11.80 -0.78 1.03
N GLY A 66 10.50 -1.09 1.14
CA GLY A 66 9.42 -0.27 0.56
C GLY A 66 8.74 0.66 1.57
N ASN A 67 7.57 1.12 1.18
CA ASN A 67 6.76 2.09 1.93
C ASN A 67 6.40 1.62 3.36
N THR A 68 6.27 0.31 3.58
CA THR A 68 6.03 -0.23 4.92
C THR A 68 7.20 0.06 5.86
N GLY A 69 8.45 -0.11 5.37
CA GLY A 69 9.64 0.24 6.14
C GLY A 69 9.69 1.73 6.47
N VAL A 70 9.35 2.58 5.52
CA VAL A 70 9.26 4.04 5.75
C VAL A 70 8.23 4.34 6.82
N GLY A 71 7.01 3.77 6.72
CA GLY A 71 5.96 3.94 7.72
C GLY A 71 6.40 3.50 9.13
N LEU A 72 6.93 2.29 9.25
CA LEU A 72 7.42 1.77 10.54
C LEU A 72 8.54 2.62 11.11
N SER A 73 9.48 3.09 10.27
CA SER A 73 10.66 3.84 10.74
C SER A 73 10.31 5.17 11.38
N TYR A 74 9.29 5.89 10.91
CA TYR A 74 8.90 7.17 11.51
C TYR A 74 7.86 7.02 12.62
N ILE A 75 7.05 5.95 12.58
CA ILE A 75 5.99 5.72 13.58
C ILE A 75 6.57 5.08 14.85
N ALA A 76 7.49 4.12 14.74
CA ALA A 76 8.05 3.41 15.89
C ALA A 76 8.64 4.34 16.97
N PRO A 77 9.42 5.38 16.63
CA PRO A 77 9.92 6.32 17.63
C PRO A 77 8.84 7.07 18.39
N GLN A 78 7.64 7.27 17.80
CA GLN A 78 6.51 7.93 18.45
C GLN A 78 5.92 7.10 19.60
N PHE A 79 6.22 5.80 19.63
CA PHE A 79 5.85 4.86 20.68
C PHE A 79 7.04 4.42 21.55
N GLY A 80 8.19 5.09 21.45
CA GLY A 80 9.40 4.70 22.15
C GLY A 80 9.99 3.36 21.69
N ILE A 81 9.73 2.96 20.44
CA ILE A 81 10.17 1.69 19.84
C ILE A 81 11.27 1.95 18.83
N LYS A 82 12.30 1.09 18.82
CA LYS A 82 13.36 1.08 17.81
C LYS A 82 12.87 0.35 16.56
N SER A 83 13.49 0.64 15.41
CA SER A 83 13.15 -0.04 14.16
C SER A 83 14.38 -0.60 13.47
N ILE A 84 14.27 -1.85 12.99
CA ILE A 84 15.27 -2.53 12.17
C ILE A 84 14.60 -2.94 10.86
N MET A 85 15.13 -2.43 9.75
CA MET A 85 14.68 -2.82 8.40
C MET A 85 15.70 -3.76 7.79
N VAL A 86 15.25 -4.94 7.37
CA VAL A 86 16.09 -5.98 6.77
C VAL A 86 15.80 -6.04 5.26
N MET A 87 16.86 -5.98 4.44
CA MET A 87 16.69 -5.96 2.98
C MET A 87 17.92 -6.47 2.25
N PRO A 88 17.79 -6.92 0.99
CA PRO A 88 18.94 -7.22 0.14
C PRO A 88 19.83 -6.00 -0.10
N ASP A 89 21.14 -6.23 -0.28
CA ASP A 89 22.16 -5.19 -0.42
C ASP A 89 22.14 -4.45 -1.78
N ASN A 90 21.35 -4.95 -2.74
CA ASN A 90 21.14 -4.30 -4.06
C ASN A 90 19.97 -3.29 -4.08
N MET A 91 19.44 -2.93 -2.92
CA MET A 91 18.41 -1.88 -2.85
C MET A 91 19.01 -0.50 -3.12
N SER A 92 18.19 0.41 -3.66
CA SER A 92 18.66 1.75 -4.01
C SER A 92 19.17 2.53 -2.80
N GLN A 93 20.23 3.31 -2.98
CA GLN A 93 20.85 4.09 -1.91
C GLN A 93 19.88 5.15 -1.36
N GLU A 94 18.99 5.68 -2.19
CA GLU A 94 17.97 6.66 -1.78
C GLU A 94 16.99 6.05 -0.78
N ARG A 95 16.55 4.80 -0.99
CA ARG A 95 15.67 4.07 -0.07
C ARG A 95 16.34 3.82 1.27
N ILE A 96 17.59 3.36 1.23
CA ILE A 96 18.39 3.14 2.44
C ILE A 96 18.59 4.46 3.19
N ALA A 97 18.86 5.56 2.48
CA ALA A 97 19.05 6.87 3.07
C ALA A 97 17.79 7.38 3.78
N ILE A 98 16.62 7.27 3.16
CA ILE A 98 15.34 7.67 3.79
C ILE A 98 15.12 6.93 5.11
N LEU A 99 15.30 5.62 5.12
CA LEU A 99 15.11 4.80 6.32
C LEU A 99 16.09 5.19 7.44
N LYS A 100 17.37 5.42 7.09
CA LYS A 100 18.40 5.89 8.04
C LYS A 100 18.11 7.28 8.59
N ILE A 101 17.64 8.21 7.76
CA ILE A 101 17.22 9.57 8.18
C ILE A 101 16.08 9.48 9.19
N LEU A 102 15.16 8.54 9.01
CA LEU A 102 14.04 8.28 9.93
C LEU A 102 14.46 7.52 11.19
N GLY A 103 15.77 7.20 11.35
CA GLY A 103 16.33 6.57 12.55
C GLY A 103 16.30 5.04 12.55
N ALA A 104 15.93 4.40 11.45
CA ALA A 104 15.95 2.94 11.38
C ALA A 104 17.38 2.38 11.28
N GLN A 105 17.64 1.31 12.01
CA GLN A 105 18.79 0.46 11.75
C GLN A 105 18.56 -0.37 10.50
N ILE A 106 19.57 -0.44 9.62
CA ILE A 106 19.49 -1.23 8.39
C ILE A 106 20.37 -2.46 8.52
N VAL A 107 19.79 -3.62 8.23
CA VAL A 107 20.51 -4.88 8.12
C VAL A 107 20.42 -5.36 6.67
N LEU A 108 21.56 -5.46 6.02
CA LEU A 108 21.67 -5.90 4.64
C LEU A 108 21.93 -7.42 4.58
N THR A 109 21.28 -8.07 3.62
CA THR A 109 21.50 -9.49 3.30
C THR A 109 22.01 -9.62 1.86
N PRO A 110 22.73 -10.71 1.52
CA PRO A 110 23.19 -10.91 0.15
C PRO A 110 22.05 -10.85 -0.87
N ALA A 111 22.23 -10.07 -1.94
CA ALA A 111 21.23 -9.92 -3.01
C ALA A 111 20.84 -11.27 -3.66
N SER A 112 21.77 -12.22 -3.70
CA SER A 112 21.54 -13.58 -4.22
C SER A 112 20.47 -14.36 -3.48
N LEU A 113 20.20 -14.00 -2.21
CA LEU A 113 19.16 -14.64 -1.39
C LEU A 113 17.80 -13.92 -1.53
N GLY A 114 17.75 -12.77 -2.19
CA GLY A 114 16.54 -11.98 -2.39
C GLY A 114 15.78 -11.66 -1.10
N MET A 115 14.47 -11.49 -1.19
CA MET A 115 13.62 -11.23 -0.02
C MET A 115 13.52 -12.44 0.93
N ALA A 116 13.71 -13.66 0.44
CA ALA A 116 13.73 -14.85 1.31
C ALA A 116 14.86 -14.77 2.35
N GLY A 117 16.06 -14.32 1.93
CA GLY A 117 17.18 -14.07 2.85
C GLY A 117 16.88 -12.97 3.87
N ALA A 118 16.20 -11.90 3.46
CA ALA A 118 15.79 -10.84 4.37
C ALA A 118 14.76 -11.32 5.41
N ILE A 119 13.78 -12.13 4.99
CA ILE A 119 12.79 -12.73 5.89
C ILE A 119 13.44 -13.64 6.91
N GLN A 120 14.37 -14.52 6.46
CA GLN A 120 15.09 -15.41 7.35
C GLN A 120 15.91 -14.60 8.37
N LYS A 121 16.63 -13.57 7.93
CA LYS A 121 17.43 -12.71 8.80
C LYS A 121 16.58 -11.92 9.80
N ALA A 122 15.40 -11.46 9.40
CA ALA A 122 14.47 -10.80 10.31
C ALA A 122 14.01 -11.75 11.43
N LYS A 123 13.73 -13.02 11.11
CA LYS A 123 13.37 -14.04 12.10
C LYS A 123 14.53 -14.30 13.09
N GLU A 124 15.75 -14.48 12.59
CA GLU A 124 16.94 -14.66 13.44
C GLU A 124 17.14 -13.49 14.42
N LEU A 125 16.94 -12.26 13.94
CA LEU A 125 17.02 -11.07 14.80
C LEU A 125 15.90 -11.06 15.83
N ASN A 126 14.68 -11.41 15.45
CA ASN A 126 13.54 -11.46 16.36
C ASN A 126 13.74 -12.53 17.47
N ASP A 127 14.35 -13.66 17.13
CA ASP A 127 14.64 -14.73 18.10
C ASP A 127 15.73 -14.33 19.12
N THR A 128 16.60 -13.39 18.74
CA THR A 128 17.75 -12.98 19.56
C THR A 128 17.59 -11.66 20.29
N ILE A 129 16.73 -10.77 19.78
CA ILE A 129 16.50 -9.45 20.38
C ILE A 129 15.28 -9.51 21.31
N PRO A 130 15.48 -9.31 22.63
CA PRO A 130 14.36 -9.29 23.57
C PRO A 130 13.36 -8.16 23.26
N ASN A 131 12.08 -8.40 23.54
CA ASN A 131 11.00 -7.43 23.29
C ASN A 131 11.01 -6.93 21.83
N SER A 132 11.19 -7.85 20.87
CA SER A 132 11.10 -7.56 19.44
C SER A 132 9.82 -8.12 18.84
N PHE A 133 9.41 -7.54 17.70
CA PHE A 133 8.17 -7.87 17.01
C PHE A 133 8.34 -7.73 15.49
N ILE A 134 7.86 -8.72 14.75
CA ILE A 134 7.76 -8.67 13.28
C ILE A 134 6.30 -8.41 12.91
N PRO A 135 5.95 -7.24 12.33
CA PRO A 135 4.59 -6.92 11.92
C PRO A 135 3.97 -7.89 10.92
N ASN A 136 4.77 -8.47 10.03
CA ASN A 136 4.33 -9.41 9.00
C ASN A 136 3.13 -8.89 8.19
N GLN A 137 3.35 -7.83 7.42
CA GLN A 137 2.30 -7.08 6.71
C GLN A 137 1.40 -7.94 5.80
N PHE A 138 1.85 -9.12 5.39
CA PHE A 138 1.12 -10.01 4.47
C PHE A 138 0.11 -10.94 5.18
N GLU A 139 0.12 -11.00 6.50
CA GLU A 139 -0.74 -11.85 7.33
C GLU A 139 -1.48 -11.07 8.43
N ASN A 140 -0.91 -9.95 8.88
CA ASN A 140 -1.39 -9.17 10.01
C ASN A 140 -2.75 -8.51 9.73
N GLN A 141 -3.77 -8.90 10.48
CA GLN A 141 -5.14 -8.40 10.34
C GLN A 141 -5.26 -6.91 10.68
N ASP A 142 -4.36 -6.33 11.48
CA ASP A 142 -4.36 -4.89 11.76
C ASP A 142 -4.09 -4.06 10.50
N ASN A 143 -3.41 -4.62 9.50
CA ASN A 143 -3.25 -3.98 8.20
C ASN A 143 -4.60 -3.81 7.49
N ALA A 144 -5.44 -4.85 7.42
CA ALA A 144 -6.80 -4.73 6.86
C ALA A 144 -7.71 -3.86 7.75
N LYS A 145 -7.59 -4.00 9.08
CA LYS A 145 -8.32 -3.21 10.06
C LYS A 145 -8.09 -1.71 9.90
N ALA A 146 -6.86 -1.28 9.60
CA ALA A 146 -6.53 0.12 9.30
C ALA A 146 -7.46 0.68 8.21
N HIS A 147 -7.70 -0.10 7.16
CA HIS A 147 -8.52 0.33 6.03
C HIS A 147 -10.02 0.24 6.29
N ILE A 148 -10.47 -0.73 7.10
CA ILE A 148 -11.86 -0.82 7.57
C ILE A 148 -12.21 0.39 8.45
N GLU A 149 -11.31 0.74 9.38
CA GLU A 149 -11.61 1.76 10.38
C GLU A 149 -11.36 3.19 9.92
N THR A 150 -10.54 3.39 8.89
CA THR A 150 -10.17 4.72 8.42
C THR A 150 -10.49 4.93 6.94
N THR A 151 -9.77 4.33 6.02
CA THR A 151 -9.85 4.59 4.58
C THR A 151 -11.27 4.44 4.03
N SER A 152 -11.96 3.35 4.40
CA SER A 152 -13.35 3.11 3.94
C SER A 152 -14.33 4.13 4.47
N LYS A 153 -14.20 4.51 5.76
CA LYS A 153 -15.08 5.52 6.37
C LYS A 153 -14.89 6.89 5.75
N GLU A 154 -13.65 7.25 5.45
CA GLU A 154 -13.32 8.49 4.74
C GLU A 154 -13.92 8.48 3.32
N ILE A 155 -13.75 7.39 2.57
CA ILE A 155 -14.35 7.25 1.22
C ILE A 155 -15.87 7.43 1.29
N VAL A 156 -16.55 6.75 2.22
CA VAL A 156 -18.02 6.88 2.39
C VAL A 156 -18.43 8.30 2.74
N ALA A 157 -17.70 8.96 3.63
CA ALA A 157 -17.97 10.35 4.02
C ALA A 157 -17.78 11.32 2.85
N ASP A 158 -16.69 11.15 2.09
CA ASP A 158 -16.33 12.02 0.97
C ASP A 158 -17.27 11.85 -0.24
N LEU A 159 -17.78 10.63 -0.49
CA LEU A 159 -18.77 10.37 -1.54
C LEU A 159 -20.13 11.02 -1.25
N GLY A 160 -20.48 11.20 0.02
CA GLY A 160 -21.74 11.82 0.43
C GLY A 160 -22.98 11.05 -0.09
N LYS A 161 -23.65 11.56 -1.14
CA LYS A 161 -24.84 10.93 -1.76
C LYS A 161 -24.51 10.04 -2.96
N ILE A 162 -23.26 9.99 -3.38
CA ILE A 162 -22.83 9.18 -4.52
C ILE A 162 -22.72 7.72 -4.07
N THR A 163 -23.41 6.83 -4.78
CA THR A 163 -23.29 5.39 -4.60
C THR A 163 -22.21 4.87 -5.55
N PRO A 164 -21.13 4.27 -5.07
CA PRO A 164 -20.12 3.68 -5.93
C PRO A 164 -20.59 2.33 -6.48
N ASP A 165 -20.36 2.12 -7.78
CA ASP A 165 -20.64 0.86 -8.47
C ASP A 165 -19.43 -0.07 -8.46
N TYR A 166 -18.22 0.52 -8.43
CA TYR A 166 -16.95 -0.22 -8.44
C TYR A 166 -15.96 0.33 -7.42
N LEU A 167 -15.25 -0.59 -6.75
CA LEU A 167 -13.97 -0.34 -6.10
C LEU A 167 -12.88 -0.99 -6.93
N VAL A 168 -11.96 -0.20 -7.48
CA VAL A 168 -10.79 -0.68 -8.24
C VAL A 168 -9.54 -0.47 -7.41
N ALA A 169 -8.85 -1.54 -7.05
CA ALA A 169 -7.65 -1.44 -6.23
C ALA A 169 -6.56 -2.43 -6.64
N VAL A 170 -5.33 -1.94 -6.69
CA VAL A 170 -4.14 -2.79 -6.76
C VAL A 170 -3.91 -3.47 -5.41
N PHE A 171 -3.20 -4.61 -5.40
CA PHE A 171 -2.84 -5.28 -4.15
C PHE A 171 -1.36 -5.68 -4.09
N GLY A 172 -0.72 -5.34 -2.97
CA GLY A 172 0.59 -5.85 -2.57
C GLY A 172 0.41 -6.83 -1.41
N SER A 173 0.17 -6.33 -0.19
CA SER A 173 -0.14 -7.16 0.98
C SER A 173 -1.61 -7.65 1.04
N GLY A 174 -2.50 -7.07 0.24
CA GLY A 174 -3.92 -7.37 0.27
C GLY A 174 -4.73 -6.56 1.29
N GLY A 175 -4.09 -5.90 2.25
CA GLY A 175 -4.79 -5.21 3.35
C GLY A 175 -5.78 -4.15 2.88
N THR A 176 -5.38 -3.31 1.91
CA THR A 176 -6.22 -2.23 1.40
C THR A 176 -7.49 -2.75 0.73
N ILE A 177 -7.34 -3.60 -0.29
CA ILE A 177 -8.51 -4.12 -1.03
C ILE A 177 -9.41 -4.95 -0.12
N SER A 178 -8.82 -5.78 0.75
CA SER A 178 -9.59 -6.58 1.70
C SER A 178 -10.36 -5.73 2.71
N GLY A 179 -9.70 -4.72 3.29
CA GLY A 179 -10.32 -3.85 4.29
C GLY A 179 -11.37 -2.92 3.69
N VAL A 180 -11.01 -2.17 2.64
CA VAL A 180 -11.93 -1.23 1.98
C VAL A 180 -13.06 -2.00 1.29
N GLY A 181 -12.74 -3.07 0.55
CA GLY A 181 -13.73 -3.87 -0.18
C GLY A 181 -14.77 -4.47 0.76
N LYS A 182 -14.34 -5.06 1.88
CA LYS A 182 -15.26 -5.58 2.91
C LYS A 182 -16.20 -4.49 3.42
N ALA A 183 -15.66 -3.36 3.86
CA ALA A 183 -16.45 -2.28 4.43
C ALA A 183 -17.39 -1.61 3.41
N LEU A 184 -16.95 -1.47 2.15
CA LEU A 184 -17.81 -0.92 1.11
C LEU A 184 -18.91 -1.90 0.69
N LYS A 185 -18.65 -3.22 0.62
CA LYS A 185 -19.70 -4.23 0.38
C LYS A 185 -20.75 -4.28 1.50
N GLU A 186 -20.36 -4.10 2.75
CA GLU A 186 -21.29 -3.98 3.88
C GLU A 186 -22.20 -2.75 3.75
N ARG A 187 -21.69 -1.64 3.21
CA ARG A 187 -22.42 -0.37 3.05
C ARG A 187 -23.19 -0.28 1.73
N TYR A 188 -22.63 -0.84 0.67
CA TYR A 188 -23.14 -0.85 -0.70
C TYR A 188 -23.10 -2.28 -1.23
N PRO A 189 -24.14 -3.12 -0.97
CA PRO A 189 -24.10 -4.56 -1.29
C PRO A 189 -23.85 -4.91 -2.74
N ASP A 190 -24.25 -4.02 -3.66
CA ASP A 190 -24.12 -4.23 -5.10
C ASP A 190 -22.79 -3.77 -5.69
N ILE A 191 -21.90 -3.18 -4.86
CA ILE A 191 -20.57 -2.73 -5.33
C ILE A 191 -19.73 -3.90 -5.81
N LYS A 192 -19.09 -3.75 -6.95
CA LYS A 192 -18.13 -4.72 -7.48
C LYS A 192 -16.71 -4.34 -7.04
N VAL A 193 -16.01 -5.28 -6.44
CA VAL A 193 -14.60 -5.12 -6.04
C VAL A 193 -13.72 -5.74 -7.10
N VAL A 194 -12.91 -4.89 -7.74
CA VAL A 194 -11.99 -5.25 -8.82
C VAL A 194 -10.56 -5.21 -8.31
N ALA A 195 -9.90 -6.36 -8.31
CA ALA A 195 -8.48 -6.46 -8.01
C ALA A 195 -7.65 -6.22 -9.28
N VAL A 196 -6.58 -5.44 -9.16
CA VAL A 196 -5.66 -5.18 -10.28
C VAL A 196 -4.31 -5.81 -10.00
N GLU A 197 -3.82 -6.60 -10.95
CA GLU A 197 -2.49 -7.23 -10.91
C GLU A 197 -1.70 -6.96 -12.19
N PRO A 198 -0.34 -7.14 -12.17
CA PRO A 198 0.47 -6.97 -13.38
C PRO A 198 0.16 -8.04 -14.42
N ASN A 199 0.03 -7.67 -15.68
CA ASN A 199 -0.18 -8.62 -16.79
C ASN A 199 0.99 -9.59 -16.96
N GLU A 200 2.18 -9.18 -16.59
CA GLU A 200 3.39 -10.02 -16.62
C GLU A 200 3.44 -11.01 -15.45
N SER A 201 2.63 -10.80 -14.41
CA SER A 201 2.55 -11.64 -13.20
C SER A 201 1.09 -11.83 -12.75
N PRO A 202 0.23 -12.44 -13.59
CA PRO A 202 -1.20 -12.63 -13.35
C PRO A 202 -1.44 -13.80 -12.38
N LEU A 203 -0.92 -13.68 -11.17
CA LEU A 203 -0.89 -14.80 -10.22
C LEU A 203 -2.28 -15.13 -9.67
N LEU A 204 -3.10 -14.11 -9.39
CA LEU A 204 -4.45 -14.30 -8.83
C LEU A 204 -5.40 -14.85 -9.89
N SER A 205 -5.37 -14.32 -11.11
CA SER A 205 -6.28 -14.71 -12.20
C SER A 205 -5.83 -15.98 -12.95
N GLN A 206 -4.52 -16.19 -13.10
CA GLN A 206 -3.98 -17.24 -13.97
C GLN A 206 -3.00 -18.20 -13.28
N GLY A 207 -2.69 -17.99 -11.99
CA GLY A 207 -1.73 -18.81 -11.23
C GLY A 207 -0.28 -18.67 -11.71
N LYS A 208 0.07 -17.62 -12.45
CA LYS A 208 1.39 -17.45 -13.09
C LYS A 208 2.13 -16.25 -12.49
N ALA A 209 3.26 -16.50 -11.85
CA ALA A 209 4.17 -15.47 -11.38
C ALA A 209 5.17 -15.05 -12.46
N GLY A 210 5.56 -13.79 -12.51
CA GLY A 210 6.52 -13.24 -13.46
C GLY A 210 7.19 -11.97 -12.99
N ALA A 211 8.23 -11.54 -13.69
CA ALA A 211 8.88 -10.26 -13.44
C ALA A 211 8.09 -9.11 -14.07
N HIS A 212 7.88 -8.04 -13.34
CA HIS A 212 7.16 -6.84 -13.79
C HIS A 212 7.79 -5.57 -13.20
N LYS A 213 7.40 -4.39 -13.73
CA LYS A 213 7.95 -3.09 -13.32
C LYS A 213 7.05 -2.31 -12.34
N ILE A 214 5.85 -2.79 -12.02
CA ILE A 214 4.89 -2.10 -11.15
C ILE A 214 5.29 -2.35 -9.69
N GLN A 215 6.08 -1.45 -9.12
CA GLN A 215 6.56 -1.58 -7.75
C GLN A 215 5.42 -1.47 -6.73
N GLY A 216 5.51 -2.24 -5.63
CA GLY A 216 4.54 -2.23 -4.52
C GLY A 216 3.38 -3.22 -4.65
N ILE A 217 3.25 -3.90 -5.79
CA ILE A 217 2.26 -4.96 -6.04
C ILE A 217 2.93 -6.21 -6.64
N GLY A 218 2.18 -7.28 -6.85
CA GLY A 218 2.68 -8.47 -7.54
C GLY A 218 3.82 -9.18 -6.80
N ALA A 219 3.63 -9.54 -5.55
CA ALA A 219 4.67 -10.11 -4.67
C ALA A 219 5.10 -11.56 -5.01
N ASN A 220 4.74 -12.09 -6.17
CA ASN A 220 5.00 -13.48 -6.61
C ASN A 220 4.43 -14.57 -5.68
N PHE A 221 3.56 -14.20 -4.77
CA PHE A 221 2.73 -15.09 -3.96
C PHE A 221 1.40 -14.41 -3.64
N ILE A 222 0.37 -15.19 -3.33
CA ILE A 222 -0.92 -14.66 -2.89
C ILE A 222 -0.83 -14.43 -1.37
N PRO A 223 -0.96 -13.18 -0.89
CA PRO A 223 -0.91 -12.89 0.53
C PRO A 223 -2.04 -13.58 1.30
N ALA A 224 -1.74 -14.11 2.49
CA ALA A 224 -2.76 -14.71 3.35
C ALA A 224 -3.81 -13.67 3.80
N LEU A 225 -3.41 -12.40 3.87
CA LEU A 225 -4.30 -11.29 4.21
C LEU A 225 -5.30 -10.94 3.09
N LEU A 226 -5.06 -11.37 1.85
CA LEU A 226 -5.95 -11.09 0.73
C LEU A 226 -7.25 -11.90 0.86
N ASN A 227 -8.35 -11.20 1.15
CA ASN A 227 -9.67 -11.81 1.16
C ASN A 227 -10.20 -11.97 -0.28
N LYS A 228 -10.07 -13.17 -0.84
CA LYS A 228 -10.53 -13.45 -2.20
C LYS A 228 -12.04 -13.49 -2.35
N ASP A 229 -12.78 -13.76 -1.27
CA ASP A 229 -14.23 -13.90 -1.31
C ASP A 229 -14.97 -12.59 -1.58
N ILE A 230 -14.31 -11.45 -1.37
CA ILE A 230 -14.88 -10.13 -1.67
C ILE A 230 -14.56 -9.64 -3.08
N ILE A 231 -13.65 -10.31 -3.80
CA ILE A 231 -13.20 -9.90 -5.13
C ILE A 231 -14.16 -10.47 -6.16
N ASP A 232 -14.81 -9.58 -6.93
CA ASP A 232 -15.76 -9.96 -7.97
C ASP A 232 -15.08 -10.14 -9.33
N GLU A 233 -13.99 -9.39 -9.57
CA GLU A 233 -13.28 -9.39 -10.84
C GLU A 233 -11.77 -9.16 -10.62
N VAL A 234 -10.94 -9.71 -11.50
CA VAL A 234 -9.51 -9.44 -11.54
C VAL A 234 -9.16 -8.89 -12.93
N ARG A 235 -8.49 -7.74 -12.95
CA ARG A 235 -7.97 -7.13 -14.19
C ARG A 235 -6.46 -7.11 -14.16
N THR A 236 -5.87 -7.32 -15.33
CA THR A 236 -4.42 -7.23 -15.53
C THR A 236 -4.07 -5.94 -16.25
N VAL A 237 -2.94 -5.31 -15.87
CA VAL A 237 -2.42 -4.12 -16.53
C VAL A 237 -0.94 -4.34 -16.81
N GLU A 238 -0.51 -4.02 -18.02
CA GLU A 238 0.89 -4.10 -18.43
C GLU A 238 1.73 -3.03 -17.72
N SER A 239 2.98 -3.36 -17.40
CA SER A 239 3.88 -2.45 -16.68
C SER A 239 4.09 -1.13 -17.40
N ASP A 240 4.29 -1.15 -18.72
CA ASP A 240 4.52 0.07 -19.50
C ASP A 240 3.23 0.92 -19.58
N THR A 241 2.07 0.30 -19.72
CA THR A 241 0.77 0.99 -19.65
C THR A 241 0.56 1.65 -18.29
N ALA A 242 0.91 0.97 -17.18
CA ALA A 242 0.82 1.54 -15.85
C ALA A 242 1.72 2.78 -15.69
N ILE A 243 2.94 2.76 -16.25
CA ILE A 243 3.87 3.90 -16.26
C ILE A 243 3.28 5.06 -17.06
N ASP A 244 2.83 4.80 -18.27
CA ASP A 244 2.27 5.84 -19.16
C ASP A 244 1.01 6.46 -18.55
N THR A 245 0.17 5.66 -17.90
CA THR A 245 -1.04 6.15 -17.21
C THR A 245 -0.71 6.95 -15.95
N ALA A 246 0.36 6.62 -15.22
CA ALA A 246 0.84 7.45 -14.11
C ALA A 246 1.31 8.84 -14.62
N LEU A 247 2.03 8.89 -15.74
CA LEU A 247 2.42 10.13 -16.39
C LEU A 247 1.21 10.91 -16.94
N TYR A 248 0.23 10.21 -17.50
CA TYR A 248 -1.04 10.81 -17.92
C TYR A 248 -1.77 11.46 -16.74
N ALA A 249 -1.85 10.77 -15.57
CA ALA A 249 -2.45 11.33 -14.37
C ALA A 249 -1.75 12.63 -13.91
N ALA A 250 -0.43 12.65 -13.94
CA ALA A 250 0.35 13.85 -13.60
C ALA A 250 0.08 15.01 -14.56
N ARG A 251 0.07 14.75 -15.86
CA ARG A 251 -0.10 15.78 -16.90
C ARG A 251 -1.53 16.29 -17.01
N THR A 252 -2.51 15.40 -16.80
CA THR A 252 -3.95 15.71 -17.01
C THR A 252 -4.65 16.17 -15.74
N TYR A 253 -4.35 15.53 -14.60
CA TYR A 253 -5.03 15.81 -13.33
C TYR A 253 -4.13 16.50 -12.30
N GLY A 254 -2.86 16.73 -12.61
CA GLY A 254 -1.90 17.32 -11.67
C GLY A 254 -1.53 16.39 -10.51
N THR A 255 -1.75 15.08 -10.65
CA THR A 255 -1.51 14.09 -9.60
C THR A 255 -0.23 13.31 -9.89
N LEU A 256 0.88 13.68 -9.24
CA LEU A 256 2.16 12.95 -9.35
C LEU A 256 2.11 11.70 -8.48
N VAL A 257 1.73 10.59 -9.07
CA VAL A 257 1.44 9.32 -8.39
C VAL A 257 2.39 8.20 -8.79
N GLY A 258 2.50 7.17 -7.94
CA GLY A 258 3.31 5.99 -8.22
C GLY A 258 2.75 5.12 -9.35
N ILE A 259 3.59 4.21 -9.86
CA ILE A 259 3.26 3.34 -11.00
C ILE A 259 2.04 2.46 -10.70
N SER A 260 1.90 1.99 -9.45
CA SER A 260 0.74 1.21 -9.03
C SER A 260 -0.58 2.00 -9.08
N SER A 261 -0.52 3.32 -8.87
CA SER A 261 -1.67 4.21 -9.08
C SER A 261 -2.04 4.31 -10.56
N GLY A 262 -1.03 4.32 -11.46
CA GLY A 262 -1.25 4.25 -12.89
C GLY A 262 -1.97 2.98 -13.31
N ALA A 263 -1.59 1.82 -12.76
CA ALA A 263 -2.30 0.56 -13.00
C ALA A 263 -3.76 0.61 -12.50
N ALA A 264 -3.99 1.14 -11.30
CA ALA A 264 -5.35 1.31 -10.76
C ALA A 264 -6.20 2.25 -11.61
N LEU A 265 -5.61 3.35 -12.07
CA LEU A 265 -6.28 4.32 -12.95
C LEU A 265 -6.60 3.70 -14.31
N GLN A 266 -5.66 2.97 -14.95
CA GLN A 266 -5.91 2.31 -16.23
C GLN A 266 -7.11 1.37 -16.14
N ALA A 267 -7.11 0.46 -15.18
CA ALA A 267 -8.23 -0.45 -14.97
C ALA A 267 -9.55 0.30 -14.70
N SER A 268 -9.49 1.44 -13.99
CA SER A 268 -10.66 2.29 -13.75
C SER A 268 -11.17 2.97 -15.03
N MET A 269 -10.27 3.41 -15.91
CA MET A 269 -10.63 4.00 -17.21
C MET A 269 -11.25 2.97 -18.15
N ASP A 270 -10.73 1.74 -18.14
CA ASP A 270 -11.29 0.63 -18.94
C ASP A 270 -12.73 0.33 -18.50
N ILE A 271 -12.97 0.22 -17.19
CA ILE A 271 -14.31 0.03 -16.62
C ILE A 271 -15.22 1.22 -16.95
N ALA A 272 -14.74 2.46 -16.86
CA ALA A 272 -15.52 3.63 -17.22
C ALA A 272 -15.92 3.66 -18.70
N SER A 273 -15.06 3.14 -19.58
CA SER A 273 -15.38 2.98 -21.02
C SER A 273 -16.44 1.91 -21.25
N GLU A 274 -16.38 0.79 -20.53
CA GLU A 274 -17.38 -0.29 -20.60
C GLU A 274 -18.71 0.09 -19.96
N HIS A 275 -18.67 0.93 -18.90
CA HIS A 275 -19.80 1.34 -18.07
C HIS A 275 -19.81 2.86 -17.86
N PRO A 276 -20.19 3.68 -18.87
CA PRO A 276 -20.01 5.16 -18.84
C PRO A 276 -20.72 5.89 -17.70
N ASN A 277 -21.76 5.29 -17.12
CA ASN A 277 -22.52 5.89 -16.02
C ASN A 277 -22.09 5.39 -14.64
N ALA A 278 -21.16 4.44 -14.55
CA ALA A 278 -20.74 3.87 -13.29
C ALA A 278 -19.87 4.84 -12.48
N ASN A 279 -20.12 4.92 -11.18
CA ASN A 279 -19.27 5.61 -10.23
C ASN A 279 -18.16 4.67 -9.74
N ILE A 280 -16.93 5.01 -10.01
CA ILE A 280 -15.76 4.16 -9.75
C ILE A 280 -14.90 4.81 -8.68
N VAL A 281 -14.68 4.10 -7.57
CA VAL A 281 -13.70 4.49 -6.56
C VAL A 281 -12.41 3.75 -6.83
N THR A 282 -11.30 4.48 -6.86
CA THR A 282 -9.97 3.91 -6.96
C THR A 282 -9.04 4.48 -5.89
N ILE A 283 -7.89 3.85 -5.67
CA ILE A 283 -6.93 4.26 -4.65
C ILE A 283 -5.58 4.52 -5.30
N PHE A 284 -5.01 5.68 -5.02
CA PHE A 284 -3.65 6.06 -5.41
C PHE A 284 -2.72 5.89 -4.21
N PRO A 285 -1.99 4.76 -4.11
CA PRO A 285 -1.32 4.34 -2.88
C PRO A 285 -0.18 5.25 -2.43
N ASP A 286 0.55 5.88 -3.34
CA ASP A 286 1.73 6.66 -3.02
C ASP A 286 2.12 7.70 -4.08
N THR A 287 3.15 8.51 -3.76
CA THR A 287 3.69 9.55 -4.64
C THR A 287 4.58 8.99 -5.75
N GLY A 288 4.57 9.65 -6.92
CA GLY A 288 5.46 9.37 -8.04
C GLY A 288 6.92 9.74 -7.80
N GLU A 289 7.21 10.62 -6.85
CA GLU A 289 8.58 11.07 -6.54
C GLU A 289 9.54 9.92 -6.20
N ARG A 290 9.02 8.81 -5.69
CA ARG A 290 9.81 7.61 -5.36
C ARG A 290 10.22 6.77 -6.57
N TYR A 291 9.71 7.10 -7.76
CA TYR A 291 9.83 6.29 -8.97
C TYR A 291 10.37 7.07 -10.17
N LEU A 292 10.96 8.25 -9.95
CA LEU A 292 11.45 9.12 -11.04
C LEU A 292 12.42 8.41 -11.99
N SER A 293 13.28 7.53 -11.47
CA SER A 293 14.18 6.71 -12.28
C SER A 293 13.49 5.63 -13.11
N ALA A 294 12.26 5.25 -12.74
CA ALA A 294 11.46 4.25 -13.45
C ALA A 294 10.39 4.88 -14.37
N LEU A 295 10.06 6.15 -14.12
CA LEU A 295 9.18 6.93 -14.99
C LEU A 295 10.01 7.40 -16.21
N LYS A 296 9.56 7.03 -17.41
CA LYS A 296 10.19 7.46 -18.67
C LYS A 296 9.92 8.96 -18.86
N ILE A 297 10.87 9.80 -18.48
CA ILE A 297 10.82 11.24 -18.72
C ILE A 297 11.77 11.49 -19.90
N ASP A 298 11.20 11.80 -21.09
CA ASP A 298 11.95 12.23 -22.27
C ASP A 298 12.39 13.69 -22.11
#